data_310e205b8b57feaaf9a2362f491f17c7
#
_entry.id   310e205b8b57feaaf9a2362f491f17c7
#
_cell.length_a   1.000
_cell.length_b   1.000
_cell.length_c   1.000
_cell.angle_alpha   90.00
_cell.angle_beta   90.00
_cell.angle_gamma   90.00
#
_symmetry.space_group_name_H-M   'P 1'
#
loop_
_entity.id
_entity.type
_entity.pdbx_description
1 polymer ?
#
loop_
_entity_poly.entity_id
_entity_poly.type
_entity_poly.pdbx_seq_one_letter_code
_entity_poly.pdbx_strand_id
1 'polypeptide(L)'
;MKKIILWATLTVFLIALVYFLIPVHIYQSALYLIAIVGPLAIGICVLALYLLITDYIRTDGGKKKEDGSKEESGYEGYLMTVVFLICLFGGGYQCIVHQTNLEKTELDKHGVFTFAKIVDGSSFSTRKLDLSHIEVAFTLENGKPGYASISIPKSFFNRLHQDQQIPIIYSKRHLSVNKIVTTPEEMEHYQNKQNPNTKASL
;
A
#
# COMPACT_ATOMS: atom_id res chain seq x y z
N MET A 1 -8.89 -9.78 -32.63
CA MET A 1 -9.09 -10.69 -31.49
C MET A 1 -7.83 -11.04 -30.70
N LYS A 2 -6.74 -11.60 -31.29
CA LYS A 2 -5.52 -11.98 -30.53
C LYS A 2 -4.91 -10.85 -29.69
N LYS A 3 -4.85 -9.62 -30.22
CA LYS A 3 -4.34 -8.45 -29.48
C LYS A 3 -5.20 -8.07 -28.28
N ILE A 4 -6.54 -8.13 -28.41
CA ILE A 4 -7.49 -7.84 -27.31
C ILE A 4 -7.32 -8.84 -26.19
N ILE A 5 -7.23 -10.14 -26.50
CA ILE A 5 -7.00 -11.22 -25.52
C ILE A 5 -5.68 -10.99 -24.80
N LEU A 6 -4.61 -10.64 -25.52
CA LEU A 6 -3.29 -10.40 -24.94
C LEU A 6 -3.35 -9.25 -23.90
N TRP A 7 -3.95 -8.11 -24.27
CA TRP A 7 -4.04 -6.96 -23.37
C TRP A 7 -4.97 -7.22 -22.17
N ALA A 8 -6.08 -7.94 -22.38
CA ALA A 8 -6.95 -8.37 -21.29
C ALA A 8 -6.22 -9.29 -20.30
N THR A 9 -5.48 -10.28 -20.80
CA THR A 9 -4.67 -11.18 -19.96
C THR A 9 -3.59 -10.42 -19.22
N LEU A 10 -2.90 -9.48 -19.86
CA LEU A 10 -1.89 -8.64 -19.23
C LEU A 10 -2.48 -7.79 -18.11
N THR A 11 -3.66 -7.20 -18.33
CA THR A 11 -4.36 -6.39 -17.30
C THR A 11 -4.70 -7.24 -16.08
N VAL A 12 -5.29 -8.42 -16.28
CA VAL A 12 -5.62 -9.35 -15.19
C VAL A 12 -4.37 -9.80 -14.45
N PHE A 13 -3.28 -10.10 -15.18
CA PHE A 13 -2.00 -10.49 -14.59
C PHE A 13 -1.41 -9.37 -13.74
N LEU A 14 -1.42 -8.12 -14.22
CA LEU A 14 -0.93 -6.97 -13.44
C LEU A 14 -1.74 -6.74 -12.17
N ILE A 15 -3.07 -6.86 -12.24
CA ILE A 15 -3.94 -6.78 -11.06
C ILE A 15 -3.57 -7.89 -10.07
N ALA A 16 -3.47 -9.13 -10.53
CA ALA A 16 -3.10 -10.25 -9.67
C ALA A 16 -1.70 -10.07 -9.05
N LEU A 17 -0.73 -9.57 -9.82
CA LEU A 17 0.62 -9.28 -9.33
C LEU A 17 0.59 -8.23 -8.23
N VAL A 18 -0.06 -7.09 -8.47
CA VAL A 18 -0.09 -5.97 -7.51
C VAL A 18 -0.82 -6.35 -6.21
N TYR A 19 -1.93 -7.08 -6.29
CA TYR A 19 -2.78 -7.34 -5.11
C TYR A 19 -2.49 -8.67 -4.41
N PHE A 20 -1.97 -9.69 -5.09
CA PHE A 20 -1.84 -11.03 -4.49
C PHE A 20 -0.41 -11.56 -4.46
N LEU A 21 0.45 -11.17 -5.39
CA LEU A 21 1.79 -11.74 -5.52
C LEU A 21 2.88 -10.96 -4.79
N ILE A 22 2.66 -9.68 -4.47
CA ILE A 22 3.64 -8.88 -3.76
C ILE A 22 3.54 -9.15 -2.25
N PRO A 23 4.59 -9.68 -1.60
CA PRO A 23 4.59 -9.93 -0.16
C PRO A 23 4.52 -8.62 0.65
N VAL A 24 3.95 -8.70 1.86
CA VAL A 24 3.74 -7.55 2.75
C VAL A 24 5.02 -6.74 3.02
N HIS A 25 6.16 -7.39 3.18
CA HIS A 25 7.44 -6.73 3.46
C HIS A 25 7.98 -5.91 2.28
N ILE A 26 7.68 -6.33 1.04
CA ILE A 26 8.02 -5.56 -0.16
C ILE A 26 7.09 -4.36 -0.30
N TYR A 27 5.80 -4.54 -0.01
CA TYR A 27 4.85 -3.43 0.03
C TYR A 27 5.33 -2.32 0.96
N GLN A 28 5.79 -2.66 2.15
CA GLN A 28 6.20 -1.66 3.14
C GLN A 28 7.42 -0.86 2.69
N SER A 29 8.41 -1.51 2.05
CA SER A 29 9.61 -0.83 1.55
C SER A 29 9.37 -0.01 0.27
N ALA A 30 8.37 -0.37 -0.53
CA ALA A 30 8.11 0.22 -1.85
C ALA A 30 6.66 0.71 -2.02
N LEU A 31 5.95 0.99 -0.92
CA LEU A 31 4.52 1.33 -0.93
C LEU A 31 4.18 2.43 -1.94
N TYR A 32 4.90 3.56 -1.90
CA TYR A 32 4.63 4.69 -2.80
C TYR A 32 4.86 4.32 -4.26
N LEU A 33 5.90 3.54 -4.55
CA LEU A 33 6.19 3.10 -5.90
C LEU A 33 5.10 2.16 -6.40
N ILE A 34 4.67 1.19 -5.59
CA ILE A 34 3.61 0.24 -5.95
C ILE A 34 2.27 0.95 -6.08
N ALA A 35 1.94 1.87 -5.15
CA ALA A 35 0.67 2.60 -5.15
C ALA A 35 0.54 3.60 -6.33
N ILE A 36 1.63 4.01 -6.94
CA ILE A 36 1.62 4.90 -8.11
C ILE A 36 1.81 4.10 -9.40
N VAL A 37 2.88 3.29 -9.48
CA VAL A 37 3.26 2.58 -10.71
C VAL A 37 2.29 1.45 -11.04
N GLY A 38 1.77 0.73 -10.03
CA GLY A 38 0.80 -0.35 -10.24
C GLY A 38 -0.48 0.14 -10.91
N PRO A 39 -1.22 1.09 -10.30
CA PRO A 39 -2.43 1.65 -10.90
C PRO A 39 -2.19 2.36 -12.24
N LEU A 40 -1.05 3.04 -12.41
CA LEU A 40 -0.66 3.66 -13.67
C LEU A 40 -0.51 2.62 -14.79
N ALA A 41 0.20 1.52 -14.52
CA ALA A 41 0.39 0.44 -15.48
C ALA A 41 -0.94 -0.24 -15.84
N ILE A 42 -1.80 -0.50 -14.84
CA ILE A 42 -3.15 -1.04 -15.04
C ILE A 42 -3.99 -0.07 -15.88
N GLY A 43 -3.96 1.23 -15.57
CA GLY A 43 -4.69 2.27 -16.31
C GLY A 43 -4.26 2.36 -17.78
N ILE A 44 -2.96 2.26 -18.07
CA ILE A 44 -2.44 2.22 -19.44
C ILE A 44 -2.94 0.97 -20.19
N CYS A 45 -2.94 -0.20 -19.52
CA CYS A 45 -3.44 -1.43 -20.13
C CYS A 45 -4.95 -1.36 -20.42
N VAL A 46 -5.73 -0.80 -19.50
CA VAL A 46 -7.18 -0.58 -19.69
C VAL A 46 -7.43 0.38 -20.85
N LEU A 47 -6.67 1.48 -20.96
CA LEU A 47 -6.75 2.42 -22.06
C LEU A 47 -6.43 1.75 -23.41
N ALA A 48 -5.33 0.99 -23.46
CA ALA A 48 -4.94 0.28 -24.68
C ALA A 48 -6.00 -0.76 -25.09
N LEU A 49 -6.57 -1.47 -24.12
CA LEU A 49 -7.65 -2.43 -24.36
C LEU A 49 -8.89 -1.76 -24.93
N TYR A 50 -9.29 -0.62 -24.37
CA TYR A 50 -10.42 0.15 -24.88
C TYR A 50 -10.20 0.61 -26.34
N LEU A 51 -9.04 1.19 -26.64
CA LEU A 51 -8.72 1.64 -28.00
C LEU A 51 -8.77 0.49 -29.01
N LEU A 52 -8.30 -0.70 -28.61
CA LEU A 52 -8.35 -1.89 -29.46
C LEU A 52 -9.78 -2.42 -29.65
N ILE A 53 -10.63 -2.33 -28.63
CA ILE A 53 -12.04 -2.76 -28.71
C ILE A 53 -12.82 -1.79 -29.61
N THR A 54 -12.64 -0.47 -29.43
CA THR A 54 -13.30 0.54 -30.26
C THR A 54 -12.88 0.44 -31.74
N ASP A 55 -11.58 0.25 -32.00
CA ASP A 55 -11.07 0.02 -33.36
C ASP A 55 -11.64 -1.27 -33.96
N TYR A 56 -11.72 -2.36 -33.20
CA TYR A 56 -12.30 -3.63 -33.63
C TYR A 56 -13.79 -3.48 -33.98
N ILE A 57 -14.58 -2.81 -33.12
CA ILE A 57 -16.01 -2.57 -33.37
C ILE A 57 -16.20 -1.69 -34.62
N ARG A 58 -15.36 -0.68 -34.82
CA ARG A 58 -15.41 0.24 -35.94
C ARG A 58 -15.03 -0.45 -37.26
N THR A 59 -14.12 -1.42 -37.21
CA THR A 59 -13.63 -2.15 -38.39
C THR A 59 -14.54 -3.32 -38.75
N ASP A 60 -15.07 -4.07 -37.80
CA ASP A 60 -15.93 -5.25 -38.00
C ASP A 60 -17.41 -4.88 -38.21
N GLY A 61 -17.82 -3.66 -37.76
CA GLY A 61 -19.13 -3.08 -38.06
C GLY A 61 -19.30 -2.63 -39.51
N GLY A 62 -18.36 -2.97 -40.35
CA GLY A 62 -18.29 -2.95 -41.84
C GLY A 62 -19.38 -2.23 -42.61
N LYS A 63 -19.61 -0.95 -42.37
CA LYS A 63 -20.02 0.00 -43.37
C LYS A 63 -19.38 1.33 -43.00
N LYS A 64 -18.31 1.71 -43.72
CA LYS A 64 -17.86 3.10 -43.75
C LYS A 64 -19.06 4.01 -43.89
N LYS A 65 -19.58 4.56 -42.82
CA LYS A 65 -20.32 5.79 -42.87
C LYS A 65 -19.26 6.87 -43.11
N GLU A 66 -19.02 7.18 -44.37
CA GLU A 66 -18.55 8.45 -44.83
C GLU A 66 -19.64 9.47 -44.48
N ASP A 67 -19.71 9.89 -43.24
CA ASP A 67 -20.51 11.04 -42.89
C ASP A 67 -19.80 11.87 -41.82
N GLY A 68 -19.53 13.09 -42.19
CA GLY A 68 -18.63 14.02 -41.51
C GLY A 68 -19.16 14.56 -40.22
N SER A 69 -19.07 13.81 -39.12
CA SER A 69 -19.22 14.38 -37.80
C SER A 69 -17.92 14.30 -37.02
N LYS A 70 -17.12 15.36 -37.19
CA LYS A 70 -15.92 15.63 -36.37
C LYS A 70 -16.22 15.99 -34.91
N GLU A 71 -17.48 16.02 -34.48
CA GLU A 71 -17.86 16.45 -33.12
C GLU A 71 -17.88 15.38 -32.07
N GLU A 72 -17.93 14.08 -32.42
CA GLU A 72 -17.96 12.99 -31.43
C GLU A 72 -16.62 12.69 -30.74
N SER A 73 -15.52 13.17 -31.32
CA SER A 73 -14.15 12.87 -30.80
C SER A 73 -13.82 13.51 -29.45
N GLY A 74 -14.49 14.59 -29.09
CA GLY A 74 -14.21 15.31 -27.83
C GLY A 74 -14.75 14.60 -26.58
N TYR A 75 -15.93 14.02 -26.67
CA TYR A 75 -16.59 13.35 -25.55
C TYR A 75 -15.92 12.02 -25.20
N GLU A 76 -15.53 11.25 -26.20
CA GLU A 76 -14.80 10.00 -26.01
C GLU A 76 -13.46 10.22 -25.30
N GLY A 77 -12.69 11.24 -25.69
CA GLY A 77 -11.44 11.62 -25.04
C GLY A 77 -11.62 12.04 -23.58
N TYR A 78 -12.67 12.81 -23.29
CA TYR A 78 -13.01 13.22 -21.93
C TYR A 78 -13.38 12.02 -21.05
N LEU A 79 -14.26 11.14 -21.53
CA LEU A 79 -14.68 9.93 -20.81
C LEU A 79 -13.47 9.05 -20.47
N MET A 80 -12.54 8.89 -21.40
CA MET A 80 -11.32 8.12 -21.18
C MET A 80 -10.40 8.72 -20.13
N THR A 81 -10.26 10.04 -20.15
CA THR A 81 -9.49 10.75 -19.12
C THR A 81 -10.09 10.51 -17.73
N VAL A 82 -11.41 10.58 -17.62
CA VAL A 82 -12.12 10.32 -16.35
C VAL A 82 -11.90 8.88 -15.87
N VAL A 83 -12.05 7.89 -16.77
CA VAL A 83 -11.82 6.47 -16.44
C VAL A 83 -10.37 6.25 -15.99
N PHE A 84 -9.41 6.84 -16.70
CA PHE A 84 -7.99 6.75 -16.32
C PHE A 84 -7.71 7.34 -14.94
N LEU A 85 -8.28 8.50 -14.63
CA LEU A 85 -8.15 9.13 -13.31
C LEU A 85 -8.79 8.28 -12.20
N ILE A 86 -9.96 7.69 -12.46
CA ILE A 86 -10.61 6.76 -11.50
C ILE A 86 -9.72 5.54 -11.26
N CYS A 87 -9.14 4.94 -12.31
CA CYS A 87 -8.22 3.81 -12.17
C CYS A 87 -6.97 4.21 -11.36
N LEU A 88 -6.40 5.37 -11.64
CA LEU A 88 -5.19 5.84 -10.96
C LEU A 88 -5.44 6.11 -9.47
N PHE A 89 -6.41 6.94 -9.15
CA PHE A 89 -6.68 7.34 -7.77
C PHE A 89 -7.38 6.23 -6.97
N GLY A 90 -8.38 5.59 -7.56
CA GLY A 90 -9.09 4.48 -6.93
C GLY A 90 -8.19 3.27 -6.70
N GLY A 91 -7.38 2.91 -7.69
CA GLY A 91 -6.40 1.83 -7.59
C GLY A 91 -5.31 2.13 -6.55
N GLY A 92 -4.78 3.36 -6.54
CA GLY A 92 -3.80 3.79 -5.53
C GLY A 92 -4.37 3.72 -4.11
N TYR A 93 -5.58 4.21 -3.90
CA TYR A 93 -6.28 4.11 -2.62
C TYR A 93 -6.48 2.66 -2.18
N GLN A 94 -6.93 1.80 -3.08
CA GLN A 94 -7.12 0.37 -2.81
C GLN A 94 -5.80 -0.32 -2.46
N CYS A 95 -4.68 0.03 -3.09
CA CYS A 95 -3.37 -0.49 -2.73
C CYS A 95 -3.00 -0.12 -1.28
N ILE A 96 -3.24 1.13 -0.86
CA ILE A 96 -2.96 1.57 0.51
C ILE A 96 -3.84 0.81 1.52
N VAL A 97 -5.14 0.70 1.26
CA VAL A 97 -6.08 -0.04 2.13
C VAL A 97 -5.68 -1.51 2.23
N HIS A 98 -5.35 -2.13 1.10
CA HIS A 98 -4.91 -3.53 1.08
C HIS A 98 -3.65 -3.74 1.90
N GLN A 99 -2.65 -2.87 1.74
CA GLN A 99 -1.42 -2.88 2.53
C GLN A 99 -1.70 -2.79 4.04
N THR A 100 -2.49 -1.82 4.45
CA THR A 100 -2.85 -1.64 5.87
C THR A 100 -3.52 -2.90 6.44
N ASN A 101 -4.38 -3.55 5.66
CA ASN A 101 -5.02 -4.80 6.08
C ASN A 101 -4.04 -5.97 6.17
N LEU A 102 -3.07 -6.06 5.23
CA LEU A 102 -2.02 -7.08 5.28
C LEU A 102 -1.12 -6.90 6.50
N GLU A 103 -0.66 -5.67 6.78
CA GLU A 103 0.14 -5.36 7.96
C GLU A 103 -0.60 -5.71 9.25
N LYS A 104 -1.87 -5.29 9.36
CA LYS A 104 -2.71 -5.62 10.50
C LYS A 104 -2.83 -7.15 10.68
N THR A 105 -3.11 -7.87 9.62
CA THR A 105 -3.25 -9.33 9.64
C THR A 105 -1.94 -10.01 10.04
N GLU A 106 -0.80 -9.52 9.57
CA GLU A 106 0.52 -10.03 9.90
C GLU A 106 0.84 -9.78 11.38
N LEU A 107 0.61 -8.56 11.88
CA LEU A 107 0.80 -8.22 13.29
C LEU A 107 -0.18 -8.95 14.21
N ASP A 108 -1.42 -9.14 13.78
CA ASP A 108 -2.40 -9.94 14.54
C ASP A 108 -2.01 -11.42 14.63
N LYS A 109 -1.34 -11.98 13.63
CA LYS A 109 -0.93 -13.40 13.66
C LYS A 109 0.43 -13.62 14.30
N HIS A 110 1.39 -12.76 14.03
CA HIS A 110 2.80 -12.94 14.33
C HIS A 110 3.42 -11.79 15.12
N GLY A 111 2.59 -10.85 15.59
CA GLY A 111 3.05 -9.67 16.32
C GLY A 111 3.54 -10.02 17.72
N VAL A 112 4.64 -9.39 18.11
CA VAL A 112 5.24 -9.40 19.44
C VAL A 112 5.29 -7.99 19.96
N PHE A 113 4.71 -7.79 21.13
CA PHE A 113 4.79 -6.52 21.84
C PHE A 113 6.12 -6.40 22.60
N THR A 114 6.77 -5.24 22.50
CA THR A 114 7.99 -4.93 23.25
C THR A 114 8.16 -3.43 23.44
N PHE A 115 9.09 -3.04 24.30
CA PHE A 115 9.54 -1.67 24.40
C PHE A 115 10.81 -1.50 23.56
N ALA A 116 10.83 -0.49 22.72
CA ALA A 116 11.98 -0.14 21.90
C ALA A 116 12.55 1.23 22.32
N LYS A 117 13.85 1.36 22.24
CA LYS A 117 14.58 2.60 22.51
C LYS A 117 14.81 3.34 21.21
N ILE A 118 14.52 4.63 21.17
CA ILE A 118 14.80 5.46 20.00
C ILE A 118 16.31 5.69 19.91
N VAL A 119 16.92 5.28 18.80
CA VAL A 119 18.35 5.42 18.55
C VAL A 119 18.63 6.65 17.72
N ASP A 120 17.84 6.87 16.67
CA ASP A 120 17.99 7.98 15.75
C ASP A 120 16.62 8.40 15.19
N GLY A 121 16.59 9.54 14.56
CA GLY A 121 15.38 10.03 13.91
C GLY A 121 15.68 11.13 12.89
N SER A 122 14.99 11.07 11.78
CA SER A 122 15.08 12.06 10.72
C SER A 122 13.69 12.57 10.34
N SER A 123 13.59 13.87 10.10
CA SER A 123 12.37 14.48 9.58
C SER A 123 12.67 15.18 8.28
N PHE A 124 11.91 14.85 7.25
CA PHE A 124 11.94 15.53 5.97
C PHE A 124 10.61 16.26 5.78
N SER A 125 10.67 17.57 5.63
CA SER A 125 9.50 18.41 5.46
C SER A 125 9.60 19.16 4.14
N THR A 126 8.59 19.00 3.30
CA THR A 126 8.35 19.83 2.13
C THR A 126 7.01 20.54 2.27
N ARG A 127 6.72 21.54 1.41
CA ARG A 127 5.43 22.27 1.43
C ARG A 127 4.18 21.38 1.39
N LYS A 128 4.29 20.09 1.01
CA LYS A 128 3.15 19.17 0.79
C LYS A 128 3.29 17.82 1.50
N LEU A 129 4.47 17.49 2.02
CA LEU A 129 4.72 16.19 2.63
C LEU A 129 5.60 16.36 3.88
N ASP A 130 5.03 15.97 5.00
CA ASP A 130 5.74 15.88 6.27
C ASP A 130 5.97 14.40 6.59
N LEU A 131 7.16 13.89 6.23
CA LEU A 131 7.59 12.54 6.53
C LEU A 131 8.64 12.57 7.62
N SER A 132 8.42 11.83 8.67
CA SER A 132 9.39 11.64 9.75
C SER A 132 9.58 10.14 9.98
N HIS A 133 10.82 9.74 10.19
CA HIS A 133 11.19 8.37 10.50
C HIS A 133 11.97 8.35 11.79
N ILE A 134 11.75 7.32 12.59
CA ILE A 134 12.57 7.03 13.76
C ILE A 134 13.20 5.65 13.58
N GLU A 135 14.43 5.52 14.01
CA GLU A 135 15.12 4.24 14.16
C GLU A 135 15.04 3.82 15.62
N VAL A 136 14.59 2.59 15.83
CA VAL A 136 14.41 2.03 17.16
C VAL A 136 15.19 0.75 17.32
N ALA A 137 15.80 0.57 18.51
CA ALA A 137 16.46 -0.66 18.92
C ALA A 137 15.62 -1.35 20.00
N PHE A 138 15.49 -2.65 19.91
CA PHE A 138 14.75 -3.49 20.86
C PHE A 138 15.36 -4.88 20.97
N THR A 139 14.93 -5.63 21.95
CA THR A 139 15.36 -7.01 22.13
C THR A 139 14.33 -7.96 21.54
N LEU A 140 14.75 -8.82 20.62
CA LEU A 140 13.95 -9.90 20.06
C LEU A 140 13.68 -10.98 21.13
N GLU A 141 12.64 -11.80 20.93
CA GLU A 141 12.33 -12.92 21.84
C GLU A 141 13.50 -13.90 22.05
N ASN A 142 14.41 -14.01 21.09
CA ASN A 142 15.60 -14.85 21.18
C ASN A 142 16.79 -14.17 21.89
N GLY A 143 16.57 -12.99 22.50
CA GLY A 143 17.59 -12.20 23.19
C GLY A 143 18.54 -11.40 22.28
N LYS A 144 18.40 -11.49 20.97
CA LYS A 144 19.25 -10.73 20.02
C LYS A 144 18.74 -9.30 19.87
N PRO A 145 19.64 -8.34 19.55
CA PRO A 145 19.21 -6.99 19.24
C PRO A 145 18.46 -6.98 17.90
N GLY A 146 17.35 -6.26 17.87
CA GLY A 146 16.55 -5.97 16.67
C GLY A 146 16.55 -4.46 16.44
N TYR A 147 16.48 -4.07 15.16
CA TYR A 147 16.37 -2.68 14.72
C TYR A 147 15.22 -2.56 13.75
N ALA A 148 14.50 -1.44 13.85
CA ALA A 148 13.43 -1.14 12.93
C ALA A 148 13.36 0.35 12.64
N SER A 149 12.95 0.69 11.41
CA SER A 149 12.62 2.07 11.02
C SER A 149 11.11 2.21 10.97
N ILE A 150 10.58 3.21 11.64
CA ILE A 150 9.14 3.45 11.76
C ILE A 150 8.82 4.83 11.22
N SER A 151 7.89 4.89 10.28
CA SER A 151 7.35 6.16 9.78
C SER A 151 6.29 6.69 10.74
N ILE A 152 6.41 7.97 11.10
CA ILE A 152 5.50 8.62 12.05
C ILE A 152 5.11 10.03 11.56
N PRO A 153 3.95 10.54 11.99
CA PRO A 153 3.59 11.93 11.75
C PRO A 153 4.58 12.88 12.42
N LYS A 154 4.87 14.02 11.77
CA LYS A 154 5.79 15.04 12.29
C LYS A 154 5.34 15.59 13.66
N SER A 155 4.04 15.73 13.87
CA SER A 155 3.48 16.16 15.15
C SER A 155 3.83 15.20 16.31
N PHE A 156 3.95 13.91 16.00
CA PHE A 156 4.39 12.91 16.97
C PHE A 156 5.91 12.90 17.11
N PHE A 157 6.65 13.01 16.00
CA PHE A 157 8.12 13.09 15.98
C PHE A 157 8.65 14.21 16.89
N ASN A 158 8.04 15.41 16.86
CA ASN A 158 8.46 16.55 17.66
C ASN A 158 8.30 16.38 19.19
N ARG A 159 7.59 15.32 19.61
CA ARG A 159 7.39 14.99 21.05
C ARG A 159 8.33 13.89 21.53
N LEU A 160 9.07 13.28 20.62
CA LEU A 160 9.97 12.16 20.93
C LEU A 160 11.37 12.70 21.22
N HIS A 161 12.06 12.01 22.11
CA HIS A 161 13.45 12.30 22.47
C HIS A 161 14.33 11.08 22.19
N GLN A 162 15.57 11.34 21.87
CA GLN A 162 16.56 10.27 21.77
C GLN A 162 16.65 9.51 23.11
N ASP A 163 16.89 8.23 23.05
CA ASP A 163 16.91 7.32 24.20
C ASP A 163 15.55 7.06 24.89
N GLN A 164 14.46 7.69 24.42
CA GLN A 164 13.12 7.43 24.93
C GLN A 164 12.68 6.01 24.60
N GLN A 165 12.04 5.35 25.56
CA GLN A 165 11.39 4.07 25.35
C GLN A 165 9.97 4.28 24.86
N ILE A 166 9.61 3.58 23.77
CA ILE A 166 8.27 3.59 23.17
C ILE A 166 7.75 2.15 23.03
N PRO A 167 6.46 1.93 23.25
CA PRO A 167 5.85 0.63 23.01
C PRO A 167 5.71 0.39 21.50
N ILE A 168 6.19 -0.75 21.04
CA ILE A 168 6.07 -1.19 19.65
C ILE A 168 5.53 -2.62 19.57
N ILE A 169 4.97 -2.94 18.41
CA ILE A 169 4.70 -4.30 17.98
C ILE A 169 5.48 -4.56 16.69
N TYR A 170 6.10 -5.72 16.58
CA TYR A 170 6.80 -6.16 15.37
C TYR A 170 6.41 -7.59 14.99
N SER A 171 6.47 -7.93 13.71
CA SER A 171 6.24 -9.31 13.28
C SER A 171 7.49 -10.16 13.49
N LYS A 172 7.33 -11.36 14.11
CA LYS A 172 8.41 -12.36 14.22
C LYS A 172 8.97 -12.80 12.88
N ARG A 173 8.14 -12.76 11.82
CA ARG A 173 8.52 -13.19 10.48
C ARG A 173 9.23 -12.12 9.69
N HIS A 174 8.75 -10.88 9.82
CA HIS A 174 9.20 -9.75 9.04
C HIS A 174 9.41 -8.53 9.94
N LEU A 175 10.62 -8.29 10.39
CA LEU A 175 10.95 -7.17 11.30
C LEU A 175 10.61 -5.80 10.70
N SER A 176 10.58 -5.70 9.37
CA SER A 176 10.10 -4.50 8.69
C SER A 176 8.62 -4.22 8.94
N VAL A 177 7.81 -5.23 9.24
CA VAL A 177 6.40 -5.06 9.62
C VAL A 177 6.33 -4.76 11.12
N ASN A 178 6.27 -3.49 11.43
CA ASN A 178 6.28 -2.99 12.80
C ASN A 178 5.41 -1.73 12.93
N LYS A 179 4.94 -1.45 14.14
CA LYS A 179 4.08 -0.31 14.43
C LYS A 179 4.29 0.16 15.86
N ILE A 180 4.19 1.48 16.09
CA ILE A 180 4.08 2.03 17.44
C ILE A 180 2.68 1.76 17.97
N VAL A 181 2.62 1.31 19.22
CA VAL A 181 1.35 1.17 19.95
C VAL A 181 1.04 2.51 20.57
N THR A 182 -0.05 3.13 20.15
CA THR A 182 -0.38 4.51 20.55
C THR A 182 -1.53 4.59 21.54
N THR A 183 -2.35 3.54 21.64
CA THR A 183 -3.52 3.51 22.53
C THR A 183 -3.39 2.48 23.61
N PRO A 184 -3.94 2.75 24.82
CA PRO A 184 -3.95 1.77 25.91
C PRO A 184 -4.66 0.45 25.53
N GLU A 185 -5.73 0.53 24.74
CA GLU A 185 -6.49 -0.64 24.28
C GLU A 185 -5.66 -1.53 23.36
N GLU A 186 -4.89 -0.94 22.44
CA GLU A 186 -3.95 -1.70 21.61
C GLU A 186 -2.87 -2.37 22.48
N MET A 187 -2.32 -1.65 23.46
CA MET A 187 -1.31 -2.18 24.35
C MET A 187 -1.84 -3.39 25.12
N GLU A 188 -3.01 -3.25 25.73
CA GLU A 188 -3.67 -4.34 26.46
C GLU A 188 -3.97 -5.54 25.54
N HIS A 189 -4.46 -5.28 24.33
CA HIS A 189 -4.73 -6.34 23.36
C HIS A 189 -3.51 -7.21 23.07
N TYR A 190 -2.37 -6.59 22.76
CA TYR A 190 -1.16 -7.33 22.42
C TYR A 190 -0.44 -7.93 23.63
N GLN A 191 -0.48 -7.27 24.79
CA GLN A 191 0.04 -7.84 26.04
C GLN A 191 -0.74 -9.09 26.46
N ASN A 192 -2.07 -9.04 26.42
CA ASN A 192 -2.94 -10.18 26.74
C ASN A 192 -2.74 -11.36 25.78
N LYS A 193 -2.41 -11.07 24.53
CA LYS A 193 -2.13 -12.08 23.52
C LYS A 193 -0.80 -12.79 23.75
N GLN A 194 0.22 -12.07 24.24
CA GLN A 194 1.50 -12.66 24.62
C GLN A 194 1.44 -13.47 25.92
N ASN A 195 0.61 -13.03 26.88
CA ASN A 195 0.45 -13.68 28.17
C ASN A 195 -1.02 -14.12 28.41
N PRO A 196 -1.50 -15.19 27.77
CA PRO A 196 -2.89 -15.63 27.92
C PRO A 196 -3.24 -16.04 29.38
N ASN A 197 -2.25 -16.32 30.21
CA ASN A 197 -2.43 -16.71 31.62
C ASN A 197 -2.74 -15.54 32.57
N THR A 198 -2.60 -14.29 32.14
CA THR A 198 -2.87 -13.13 33.00
C THR A 198 -4.39 -12.87 33.16
N LYS A 199 -5.24 -13.45 32.31
CA LYS A 199 -6.70 -13.37 32.44
C LYS A 199 -7.33 -14.28 33.50
N ALA A 200 -6.57 -15.21 34.08
CA ALA A 200 -7.11 -16.17 35.03
C ALA A 200 -6.99 -15.70 36.50
N SER A 201 -6.50 -14.49 36.77
CA SER A 201 -6.24 -13.97 38.11
C SER A 201 -6.97 -12.67 38.46
N LEU A 202 -8.00 -12.31 37.74
CA LEU A 202 -8.97 -11.25 38.06
C LEU A 202 -10.37 -11.92 38.17
#